data_5474dd42fd7833a6314978450889aa01
#
_entry.id   5474dd42fd7833a6314978450889aa01
#
_cell.length_a   1.000
_cell.length_b   1.000
_cell.length_c   1.000
_cell.angle_alpha   90.00
_cell.angle_beta   90.00
_cell.angle_gamma   90.00
#
_symmetry.space_group_name_H-M   'P 1'
#
loop_
_entity.id
_entity.type
_entity.pdbx_description
1 polymer ?
#
loop_
_entity_poly.entity_id
_entity_poly.type
_entity_poly.pdbx_seq_one_letter_code
_entity_poly.pdbx_strand_id
1 'polypeptide(L)'
;MLVDLRKHATAAIFDCDVAIVGAGAAGLTLARHLAGRGRQIVVVESGGLDFDEATQGLAEGPNLGDAYYPLVHARLRFFGGTTNIWGGRCARLEAIDFAQRDWVPLSGWPIALDEIERWYAAAASDLQLGPDAASPDGWNGDHAERLGVDPVSFVTRLWHFDDVVERFAKPRAADIVGAPDVRVLLHATVVRVQAAASAKAVTGLELATLDGRRAQLRARHFVLACGGVENARLLLASSDVEPHGIGNAHDQVGRCFMEHPHGRAGVLEAHAGFELWQAFQPRLRPDGTRIAPVLLPAPAFQREARILNSAFTFKLQRDRSHGLPLHKRIYNDLREELSPTRGKRQFWHAYRRLRRFVQRTTRERTARARFARGQTRVHVIVRAEQAPNPASRVTLASTRDALGMPHAALEWRRSELDKRTVRLMAERLGTALAQGGVGKLEPASWLYDGSTEWPVDVTVSSHPIGGYHHMGTTRMSVSPAEGVVDRDGRVHGYANLYVAGSSIFPTAGWANPTLTILALTHRLGDHLLARMA
;
A
#
# COMPACT_ATOMS: atom_id res chain seq x y z
N MET A 1 21.94 -2.67 16.30
CA MET A 1 23.00 -3.59 15.82
C MET A 1 22.44 -4.57 14.81
N LEU A 2 23.14 -4.87 13.69
CA LEU A 2 22.76 -5.91 12.72
C LEU A 2 23.37 -7.26 13.13
N VAL A 3 22.55 -8.31 13.08
CA VAL A 3 22.93 -9.69 13.43
C VAL A 3 22.47 -10.62 12.29
N ASP A 4 23.40 -11.38 11.72
CA ASP A 4 23.09 -12.40 10.73
C ASP A 4 22.83 -13.74 11.44
N LEU A 5 21.58 -14.23 11.40
CA LEU A 5 21.19 -15.45 12.12
C LEU A 5 21.96 -16.69 11.64
N ARG A 6 22.43 -16.72 10.41
CA ARG A 6 23.25 -17.81 9.84
C ARG A 6 24.61 -17.96 10.53
N LYS A 7 25.05 -16.96 11.28
CA LYS A 7 26.32 -16.97 12.05
C LYS A 7 26.15 -17.41 13.50
N HIS A 8 24.93 -17.67 13.94
CA HIS A 8 24.64 -18.11 15.30
C HIS A 8 24.50 -19.64 15.41
N ALA A 9 24.65 -20.16 16.59
CA ALA A 9 24.42 -21.58 16.87
C ALA A 9 22.96 -21.95 16.60
N THR A 10 22.73 -23.18 16.16
CA THR A 10 21.37 -23.73 16.09
C THR A 10 20.78 -23.77 17.51
N ALA A 11 19.46 -23.53 17.63
CA ALA A 11 18.73 -23.42 18.90
C ALA A 11 19.10 -22.19 19.78
N ALA A 12 19.68 -21.13 19.18
CA ALA A 12 19.87 -19.85 19.86
C ALA A 12 18.52 -19.28 20.35
N ILE A 13 18.55 -18.69 21.54
CA ILE A 13 17.39 -18.01 22.13
C ILE A 13 17.72 -16.51 22.23
N PHE A 14 16.81 -15.70 21.77
CA PHE A 14 16.86 -14.24 21.87
C PHE A 14 15.73 -13.77 22.79
N ASP A 15 16.03 -12.83 23.69
CA ASP A 15 15.05 -12.22 24.58
C ASP A 15 14.99 -10.70 24.33
N CYS A 16 13.79 -10.13 24.43
CA CYS A 16 13.57 -8.68 24.31
C CYS A 16 12.24 -8.25 24.96
N ASP A 17 11.99 -6.93 25.00
CA ASP A 17 10.69 -6.41 25.42
C ASP A 17 9.70 -6.42 24.26
N VAL A 18 10.14 -6.02 23.04
CA VAL A 18 9.30 -5.95 21.85
C VAL A 18 9.97 -6.68 20.68
N ALA A 19 9.30 -7.70 20.15
CA ALA A 19 9.67 -8.39 18.92
C ALA A 19 8.85 -7.83 17.74
N ILE A 20 9.51 -7.31 16.72
CA ILE A 20 8.88 -6.75 15.50
C ILE A 20 9.23 -7.66 14.33
N VAL A 21 8.25 -8.25 13.67
CA VAL A 21 8.44 -9.16 12.54
C VAL A 21 8.26 -8.40 11.22
N GLY A 22 9.36 -8.25 10.48
CA GLY A 22 9.46 -7.51 9.21
C GLY A 22 10.16 -6.17 9.35
N ALA A 23 11.26 -5.97 8.61
CA ALA A 23 12.01 -4.73 8.52
C ALA A 23 11.56 -3.87 7.31
N GLY A 24 10.25 -3.81 7.05
CA GLY A 24 9.63 -2.90 6.09
C GLY A 24 9.29 -1.53 6.71
N ALA A 25 8.53 -0.69 5.99
CA ALA A 25 8.17 0.66 6.44
C ALA A 25 7.53 0.66 7.85
N ALA A 26 6.55 -0.20 8.10
CA ALA A 26 5.90 -0.28 9.42
C ALA A 26 6.86 -0.72 10.51
N GLY A 27 7.61 -1.83 10.30
CA GLY A 27 8.51 -2.36 11.33
C GLY A 27 9.65 -1.41 11.67
N LEU A 28 10.27 -0.77 10.68
CA LEU A 28 11.35 0.18 10.92
C LEU A 28 10.86 1.49 11.54
N THR A 29 9.67 1.97 11.17
CA THR A 29 9.05 3.14 11.82
C THR A 29 8.74 2.84 13.29
N LEU A 30 8.19 1.64 13.60
CA LEU A 30 7.95 1.25 14.98
C LEU A 30 9.23 1.13 15.77
N ALA A 31 10.26 0.47 15.21
CA ALA A 31 11.57 0.35 15.87
C ALA A 31 12.18 1.73 16.16
N ARG A 32 12.08 2.69 15.22
CA ARG A 32 12.53 4.08 15.41
C ARG A 32 11.76 4.78 16.52
N HIS A 33 10.44 4.60 16.56
CA HIS A 33 9.57 5.22 17.57
C HIS A 33 9.89 4.72 18.99
N LEU A 34 10.23 3.44 19.13
CA LEU A 34 10.53 2.80 20.42
C LEU A 34 11.99 2.93 20.85
N ALA A 35 12.94 3.19 19.93
CA ALA A 35 14.36 3.30 20.22
C ALA A 35 14.68 4.43 21.21
N GLY A 36 15.64 4.19 22.12
CA GLY A 36 16.04 5.17 23.13
C GLY A 36 15.05 5.34 24.28
N ARG A 37 14.05 4.45 24.38
CA ARG A 37 13.01 4.49 25.43
C ARG A 37 13.24 3.48 26.57
N GLY A 38 14.46 2.95 26.69
CA GLY A 38 14.82 2.00 27.74
C GLY A 38 14.20 0.60 27.58
N ARG A 39 13.81 0.21 26.37
CA ARG A 39 13.22 -1.09 26.04
C ARG A 39 14.11 -1.81 25.03
N GLN A 40 14.31 -3.11 25.22
CA GLN A 40 15.06 -3.93 24.27
C GLN A 40 14.15 -4.33 23.10
N ILE A 41 14.56 -4.02 21.88
CA ILE A 41 13.79 -4.22 20.66
C ILE A 41 14.54 -5.19 19.75
N VAL A 42 13.86 -6.21 19.26
CA VAL A 42 14.37 -7.10 18.22
C VAL A 42 13.48 -6.98 16.98
N VAL A 43 14.07 -6.55 15.86
CA VAL A 43 13.43 -6.57 14.54
C VAL A 43 13.91 -7.83 13.81
N VAL A 44 12.98 -8.61 13.27
CA VAL A 44 13.27 -9.85 12.54
C VAL A 44 12.99 -9.63 11.06
N GLU A 45 14.01 -9.84 10.21
CA GLU A 45 13.89 -9.73 8.76
C GLU A 45 14.28 -11.05 8.08
N SER A 46 13.37 -11.53 7.22
CA SER A 46 13.54 -12.78 6.49
C SER A 46 14.75 -12.75 5.55
N GLY A 47 14.98 -11.62 4.89
CA GLY A 47 16.10 -11.43 3.98
C GLY A 47 17.33 -10.76 4.61
N GLY A 48 18.29 -10.49 3.73
CA GLY A 48 19.48 -9.71 4.05
C GLY A 48 19.30 -8.22 3.84
N LEU A 49 20.40 -7.53 3.58
CA LEU A 49 20.41 -6.08 3.29
C LEU A 49 20.10 -5.77 1.82
N ASP A 50 20.05 -6.77 0.97
CA ASP A 50 19.75 -6.64 -0.45
C ASP A 50 18.96 -7.87 -0.93
N PHE A 51 18.48 -7.80 -2.16
CA PHE A 51 17.73 -8.87 -2.82
C PHE A 51 18.54 -10.17 -2.90
N ASP A 52 17.88 -11.25 -2.53
CA ASP A 52 18.35 -12.63 -2.67
C ASP A 52 17.21 -13.48 -3.24
N GLU A 53 17.48 -14.20 -4.33
CA GLU A 53 16.47 -14.95 -5.07
C GLU A 53 15.88 -16.10 -4.24
N ALA A 54 16.71 -16.82 -3.51
CA ALA A 54 16.26 -17.93 -2.68
C ALA A 54 15.32 -17.46 -1.54
N THR A 55 15.67 -16.35 -0.88
CA THR A 55 14.80 -15.73 0.13
C THR A 55 13.52 -15.18 -0.49
N GLN A 56 13.61 -14.57 -1.68
CA GLN A 56 12.44 -14.05 -2.39
C GLN A 56 11.48 -15.17 -2.80
N GLY A 57 11.99 -16.35 -3.17
CA GLY A 57 11.19 -17.55 -3.48
C GLY A 57 10.23 -17.98 -2.36
N LEU A 58 10.53 -17.67 -1.09
CA LEU A 58 9.61 -17.89 0.03
C LEU A 58 8.28 -17.11 -0.11
N ALA A 59 8.22 -16.15 -1.03
CA ALA A 59 7.01 -15.36 -1.34
C ALA A 59 6.19 -15.93 -2.51
N GLU A 60 6.53 -17.09 -3.05
CA GLU A 60 5.73 -17.76 -4.08
C GLU A 60 4.35 -18.15 -3.57
N GLY A 61 3.46 -18.41 -4.52
CA GLY A 61 2.11 -18.87 -4.23
C GLY A 61 1.15 -18.64 -5.39
N PRO A 62 0.04 -19.42 -5.46
CA PRO A 62 -0.91 -19.32 -6.55
C PRO A 62 -1.84 -18.11 -6.42
N ASN A 63 -2.23 -17.56 -7.56
CA ASN A 63 -3.37 -16.65 -7.72
C ASN A 63 -4.58 -17.46 -8.17
N LEU A 64 -5.66 -17.46 -7.40
CA LEU A 64 -6.86 -18.27 -7.61
C LEU A 64 -8.07 -17.46 -8.07
N GLY A 65 -8.03 -16.14 -7.91
CA GLY A 65 -9.11 -15.21 -8.24
C GLY A 65 -8.90 -14.45 -9.54
N ASP A 66 -9.25 -13.17 -9.52
CA ASP A 66 -9.03 -12.25 -10.63
C ASP A 66 -7.53 -12.12 -10.96
N ALA A 67 -7.22 -11.70 -12.19
CA ALA A 67 -5.84 -11.54 -12.64
C ALA A 67 -5.03 -10.62 -11.72
N TYR A 68 -3.92 -11.14 -11.19
CA TYR A 68 -3.02 -10.46 -10.26
C TYR A 68 -1.56 -10.68 -10.67
N TYR A 69 -0.64 -9.92 -10.09
CA TYR A 69 0.81 -10.18 -10.24
C TYR A 69 1.18 -11.54 -9.65
N PRO A 70 2.23 -12.22 -10.17
CA PRO A 70 2.81 -13.33 -9.44
C PRO A 70 3.16 -12.88 -8.01
N LEU A 71 2.74 -13.66 -7.01
CA LEU A 71 2.90 -13.25 -5.60
C LEU A 71 4.37 -13.02 -5.23
N VAL A 72 5.29 -13.76 -5.83
CA VAL A 72 6.73 -13.57 -5.64
C VAL A 72 7.22 -12.18 -6.09
N HIS A 73 6.50 -11.52 -7.00
CA HIS A 73 6.80 -10.17 -7.48
C HIS A 73 6.05 -9.07 -6.74
N ALA A 74 5.01 -9.41 -5.97
CA ALA A 74 4.13 -8.41 -5.36
C ALA A 74 4.71 -7.77 -4.09
N ARG A 75 5.74 -8.38 -3.48
CA ARG A 75 6.38 -7.93 -2.24
C ARG A 75 7.84 -8.35 -2.16
N LEU A 76 8.66 -7.59 -1.43
CA LEU A 76 10.09 -7.81 -1.31
C LEU A 76 10.48 -8.29 0.10
N ARG A 77 11.36 -9.30 0.15
CA ARG A 77 11.85 -9.92 1.37
C ARG A 77 13.32 -9.57 1.62
N PHE A 78 13.60 -8.31 1.94
CA PHE A 78 14.89 -7.83 2.43
C PHE A 78 14.71 -6.50 3.18
N PHE A 79 15.72 -6.07 3.91
CA PHE A 79 15.70 -4.87 4.73
C PHE A 79 15.21 -3.64 3.97
N GLY A 80 14.20 -2.96 4.51
CA GLY A 80 13.45 -1.88 3.86
C GLY A 80 12.20 -2.34 3.11
N GLY A 81 12.06 -3.63 2.83
CA GLY A 81 10.88 -4.22 2.19
C GLY A 81 10.53 -3.59 0.85
N THR A 82 9.26 -3.65 0.47
CA THR A 82 8.73 -3.19 -0.84
C THR A 82 8.91 -1.68 -1.08
N THR A 83 9.16 -0.88 -0.03
CA THR A 83 9.48 0.54 -0.18
C THR A 83 10.83 0.81 -0.88
N ASN A 84 11.67 -0.18 -1.06
CA ASN A 84 12.88 -0.04 -1.89
C ASN A 84 12.59 0.20 -3.38
N ILE A 85 11.37 -0.12 -3.85
CA ILE A 85 10.95 0.06 -5.26
C ILE A 85 9.72 0.95 -5.41
N TRP A 86 9.22 1.56 -4.37
CA TRP A 86 7.99 2.34 -4.40
C TRP A 86 8.08 3.66 -5.20
N GLY A 87 6.92 4.24 -5.50
CA GLY A 87 6.81 5.50 -6.26
C GLY A 87 6.91 6.76 -5.41
N GLY A 88 6.93 6.65 -4.08
CA GLY A 88 6.96 7.77 -3.14
C GLY A 88 5.68 8.61 -3.10
N ARG A 89 4.55 8.11 -3.64
CA ARG A 89 3.27 8.83 -3.54
C ARG A 89 2.68 8.65 -2.16
N CYS A 90 2.30 9.77 -1.56
CA CYS A 90 1.69 9.84 -0.24
C CYS A 90 0.40 10.64 -0.32
N ALA A 91 -0.62 10.15 0.34
CA ALA A 91 -1.90 10.83 0.52
C ALA A 91 -2.51 10.39 1.85
N ARG A 92 -3.40 11.22 2.39
CA ARG A 92 -4.19 10.90 3.58
C ARG A 92 -5.49 10.24 3.17
N LEU A 93 -6.01 9.38 4.02
CA LEU A 93 -7.42 9.00 4.00
C LEU A 93 -8.28 10.19 4.45
N GLU A 94 -9.52 10.23 3.99
CA GLU A 94 -10.50 11.27 4.34
C GLU A 94 -11.49 10.78 5.39
N ALA A 95 -12.21 11.70 6.03
CA ALA A 95 -13.18 11.34 7.05
C ALA A 95 -14.24 10.32 6.57
N ILE A 96 -14.62 10.38 5.29
CA ILE A 96 -15.57 9.44 4.70
C ILE A 96 -14.99 8.02 4.61
N ASP A 97 -13.66 7.86 4.50
CA ASP A 97 -13.01 6.55 4.46
C ASP A 97 -13.06 5.86 5.84
N PHE A 98 -13.09 6.64 6.94
CA PHE A 98 -13.23 6.14 8.30
C PHE A 98 -14.69 5.89 8.68
N ALA A 99 -15.62 6.60 8.06
CA ALA A 99 -17.04 6.53 8.40
C ALA A 99 -17.65 5.17 8.04
N GLN A 100 -18.63 4.76 8.81
CA GLN A 100 -19.52 3.69 8.39
C GLN A 100 -20.42 4.20 7.25
N ARG A 101 -20.35 3.52 6.11
CA ARG A 101 -21.12 3.80 4.89
C ARG A 101 -22.09 2.64 4.66
N ASP A 102 -23.39 2.87 4.80
CA ASP A 102 -24.44 1.84 4.71
C ASP A 102 -24.49 1.14 3.33
N TRP A 103 -23.86 1.73 2.31
CA TRP A 103 -23.73 1.15 0.98
C TRP A 103 -22.37 0.46 0.72
N VAL A 104 -21.44 0.48 1.69
CA VAL A 104 -20.14 -0.18 1.58
C VAL A 104 -20.06 -1.27 2.63
N PRO A 105 -20.06 -2.54 2.22
CA PRO A 105 -20.01 -3.66 3.17
C PRO A 105 -18.82 -3.53 4.12
N LEU A 106 -19.04 -3.86 5.39
CA LEU A 106 -17.98 -3.90 6.39
C LEU A 106 -17.18 -2.58 6.51
N SER A 107 -17.72 -1.44 6.11
CA SER A 107 -17.08 -0.14 6.31
C SER A 107 -17.17 0.32 7.77
N GLY A 108 -16.47 1.39 8.08
CA GLY A 108 -16.37 1.93 9.44
C GLY A 108 -15.11 1.45 10.15
N TRP A 109 -14.25 2.40 10.44
CA TRP A 109 -13.07 2.16 11.27
C TRP A 109 -13.47 2.30 12.75
N PRO A 110 -12.97 1.49 13.68
CA PRO A 110 -13.21 1.67 15.12
C PRO A 110 -12.42 2.84 15.72
N ILE A 111 -11.82 3.68 14.87
CA ILE A 111 -11.14 4.94 15.19
C ILE A 111 -11.60 6.01 14.21
N ALA A 112 -11.67 7.27 14.66
CA ALA A 112 -11.98 8.39 13.80
C ALA A 112 -10.71 9.05 13.21
N LEU A 113 -10.86 9.85 12.15
CA LEU A 113 -9.74 10.53 11.51
C LEU A 113 -9.00 11.48 12.47
N ASP A 114 -9.74 12.25 13.27
CA ASP A 114 -9.20 13.21 14.24
C ASP A 114 -8.34 12.54 15.32
N GLU A 115 -8.66 11.30 15.68
CA GLU A 115 -7.85 10.53 16.62
C GLU A 115 -6.43 10.25 16.11
N ILE A 116 -6.23 10.16 14.78
CA ILE A 116 -4.91 9.85 14.19
C ILE A 116 -4.22 11.07 13.57
N GLU A 117 -4.82 12.25 13.65
CA GLU A 117 -4.35 13.48 13.01
C GLU A 117 -2.90 13.82 13.35
N ARG A 118 -2.56 13.79 14.66
CA ARG A 118 -1.20 14.10 15.14
C ARG A 118 -0.14 13.14 14.57
N TRP A 119 -0.50 11.88 14.34
CA TRP A 119 0.44 10.90 13.79
C TRP A 119 0.57 11.00 12.27
N TYR A 120 -0.40 11.57 11.56
CA TYR A 120 -0.22 11.95 10.17
C TYR A 120 0.86 13.02 10.01
N ALA A 121 0.94 14.00 10.92
CA ALA A 121 2.01 15.00 10.93
C ALA A 121 3.39 14.35 11.19
N ALA A 122 3.47 13.40 12.14
CA ALA A 122 4.69 12.64 12.40
C ALA A 122 5.11 11.82 11.17
N ALA A 123 4.18 11.09 10.55
CA ALA A 123 4.43 10.31 9.34
C ALA A 123 4.88 11.17 8.15
N ALA A 124 4.30 12.36 7.98
CA ALA A 124 4.69 13.31 6.94
C ALA A 124 6.12 13.85 7.17
N SER A 125 6.49 14.06 8.44
CA SER A 125 7.86 14.44 8.83
C SER A 125 8.87 13.34 8.52
N ASP A 126 8.57 12.08 8.88
CA ASP A 126 9.43 10.93 8.57
C ASP A 126 9.71 10.80 7.06
N LEU A 127 8.70 11.09 6.24
CA LEU A 127 8.79 11.03 4.79
C LEU A 127 9.29 12.34 4.15
N GLN A 128 9.58 13.39 4.97
CA GLN A 128 10.07 14.69 4.49
C GLN A 128 9.18 15.30 3.38
N LEU A 129 7.86 15.27 3.58
CA LEU A 129 6.88 15.72 2.57
C LEU A 129 6.70 17.23 2.51
N GLY A 130 7.47 17.99 3.30
CA GLY A 130 7.38 19.44 3.42
C GLY A 130 6.42 19.91 4.51
N PRO A 131 6.50 21.19 4.90
CA PRO A 131 5.76 21.74 6.04
C PRO A 131 4.23 21.68 5.85
N ASP A 132 3.76 21.90 4.63
CA ASP A 132 2.32 21.87 4.34
C ASP A 132 1.69 20.48 4.56
N ALA A 133 2.47 19.41 4.39
CA ALA A 133 1.98 18.06 4.62
C ALA A 133 1.72 17.73 6.11
N ALA A 134 2.19 18.57 7.02
CA ALA A 134 1.88 18.45 8.45
C ALA A 134 0.48 18.96 8.81
N SER A 135 -0.15 19.79 7.95
CA SER A 135 -1.50 20.33 8.14
C SER A 135 -2.53 19.61 7.27
N PRO A 136 -3.78 19.43 7.74
CA PRO A 136 -4.88 18.92 6.91
C PRO A 136 -5.09 19.72 5.62
N ASP A 137 -5.00 21.03 5.67
CA ASP A 137 -5.21 21.92 4.53
C ASP A 137 -4.15 21.78 3.45
N GLY A 138 -2.94 21.38 3.80
CA GLY A 138 -1.86 21.16 2.85
C GLY A 138 -2.11 20.02 1.84
N TRP A 139 -3.16 19.24 2.04
CA TRP A 139 -3.59 18.15 1.15
C TRP A 139 -4.73 18.56 0.21
N ASN A 140 -5.27 19.76 0.36
CA ASN A 140 -6.33 20.31 -0.46
C ASN A 140 -5.77 20.99 -1.72
N GLY A 141 -6.55 20.98 -2.79
CA GLY A 141 -6.29 21.70 -4.04
C GLY A 141 -7.57 22.29 -4.60
N ASP A 142 -7.44 23.29 -5.47
CA ASP A 142 -8.55 24.05 -6.08
C ASP A 142 -8.60 23.90 -7.61
N HIS A 143 -7.88 22.91 -8.16
CA HIS A 143 -7.69 22.80 -9.61
C HIS A 143 -8.98 22.47 -10.38
N ALA A 144 -9.87 21.70 -9.77
CA ALA A 144 -11.16 21.36 -10.35
C ALA A 144 -12.07 22.60 -10.42
N GLU A 145 -12.13 23.38 -9.35
CA GLU A 145 -12.93 24.61 -9.26
C GLU A 145 -12.47 25.67 -10.25
N ARG A 146 -11.17 25.86 -10.40
CA ARG A 146 -10.58 26.78 -11.40
C ARG A 146 -10.96 26.44 -12.84
N LEU A 147 -11.31 25.19 -13.10
CA LEU A 147 -11.73 24.69 -14.40
C LEU A 147 -13.26 24.59 -14.52
N GLY A 148 -14.01 25.15 -13.57
CA GLY A 148 -15.48 25.14 -13.58
C GLY A 148 -16.08 23.78 -13.26
N VAL A 149 -15.33 22.84 -12.70
CA VAL A 149 -15.88 21.56 -12.23
C VAL A 149 -16.56 21.79 -10.88
N ASP A 150 -17.83 21.44 -10.82
CA ASP A 150 -18.68 21.61 -9.65
C ASP A 150 -18.11 20.97 -8.37
N PRO A 151 -17.88 21.75 -7.28
CA PRO A 151 -17.32 21.25 -6.02
C PRO A 151 -18.28 20.33 -5.25
N VAL A 152 -19.57 20.34 -5.55
CA VAL A 152 -20.55 19.38 -4.98
C VAL A 152 -20.33 17.98 -5.54
N SER A 153 -19.88 17.89 -6.79
CA SER A 153 -19.60 16.61 -7.45
C SER A 153 -18.17 16.16 -7.26
N PHE A 154 -17.20 17.07 -7.33
CA PHE A 154 -15.78 16.71 -7.29
C PHE A 154 -14.96 17.67 -6.44
N VAL A 155 -13.93 17.13 -5.79
CA VAL A 155 -12.92 17.88 -5.05
C VAL A 155 -11.53 17.54 -5.56
N THR A 156 -10.61 18.50 -5.46
CA THR A 156 -9.20 18.24 -5.74
C THR A 156 -8.45 17.95 -4.45
N ARG A 157 -7.65 16.89 -4.47
CA ARG A 157 -6.68 16.58 -3.42
C ARG A 157 -5.27 16.55 -4.00
N LEU A 158 -4.28 16.61 -3.13
CA LEU A 158 -2.88 16.62 -3.51
C LEU A 158 -2.20 15.33 -3.07
N TRP A 159 -1.51 14.64 -3.98
CA TRP A 159 -0.42 13.77 -3.60
C TRP A 159 0.80 14.60 -3.24
N HIS A 160 1.45 14.27 -2.15
CA HIS A 160 2.82 14.65 -1.84
C HIS A 160 3.75 13.50 -2.20
N PHE A 161 5.01 13.80 -2.50
CA PHE A 161 5.94 12.75 -2.92
C PHE A 161 7.17 12.71 -2.03
N ASP A 162 7.42 11.54 -1.47
CA ASP A 162 8.76 11.20 -1.02
C ASP A 162 9.64 10.90 -2.25
N ASP A 163 10.54 11.79 -2.55
CA ASP A 163 11.49 11.65 -3.65
C ASP A 163 12.81 10.99 -3.23
N VAL A 164 12.94 10.60 -1.96
CA VAL A 164 14.09 9.86 -1.44
C VAL A 164 14.05 8.42 -1.92
N VAL A 165 15.13 8.04 -2.57
CA VAL A 165 15.31 6.68 -3.07
C VAL A 165 15.67 5.75 -1.92
N GLU A 166 15.02 4.57 -1.85
CA GLU A 166 15.30 3.55 -0.84
C GLU A 166 15.23 4.13 0.60
N ARG A 167 14.12 4.83 0.91
CA ARG A 167 13.89 5.54 2.19
C ARG A 167 14.19 4.70 3.43
N PHE A 168 13.83 3.43 3.38
CA PHE A 168 13.96 2.51 4.50
C PHE A 168 15.15 1.53 4.36
N ALA A 169 16.02 1.71 3.36
CA ALA A 169 17.24 0.91 3.24
C ALA A 169 18.27 1.26 4.31
N LYS A 170 19.22 0.36 4.54
CA LYS A 170 20.25 0.48 5.58
C LYS A 170 20.90 1.87 5.68
N PRO A 171 21.32 2.54 4.58
CA PRO A 171 21.96 3.87 4.69
C PRO A 171 21.06 4.95 5.30
N ARG A 172 19.74 4.76 5.24
CA ARG A 172 18.73 5.69 5.77
C ARG A 172 18.19 5.27 7.13
N ALA A 173 18.51 4.06 7.57
CA ALA A 173 18.13 3.50 8.85
C ALA A 173 19.34 3.39 9.80
N ALA A 174 20.36 4.23 9.61
CA ALA A 174 21.56 4.23 10.43
C ALA A 174 21.27 4.51 11.91
N ASP A 175 20.27 5.32 12.19
CA ASP A 175 19.74 5.62 13.51
C ASP A 175 19.22 4.35 14.22
N ILE A 176 18.47 3.50 13.53
CA ILE A 176 17.95 2.22 14.07
C ILE A 176 19.09 1.21 14.22
N VAL A 177 19.94 1.08 13.19
CA VAL A 177 21.05 0.11 13.19
C VAL A 177 22.09 0.44 14.25
N GLY A 178 22.30 1.73 14.54
CA GLY A 178 23.23 2.24 15.55
C GLY A 178 22.66 2.32 16.97
N ALA A 179 21.34 2.22 17.12
CA ALA A 179 20.70 2.29 18.44
C ALA A 179 21.14 1.12 19.35
N PRO A 180 21.58 1.38 20.59
CA PRO A 180 22.11 0.34 21.48
C PRO A 180 21.04 -0.65 21.96
N ASP A 181 19.79 -0.22 22.00
CA ASP A 181 18.62 -0.98 22.43
C ASP A 181 17.86 -1.66 21.28
N VAL A 182 18.34 -1.52 20.03
CA VAL A 182 17.74 -2.14 18.84
C VAL A 182 18.68 -3.18 18.23
N ARG A 183 18.19 -4.41 18.09
CA ARG A 183 18.85 -5.48 17.35
C ARG A 183 18.01 -5.87 16.14
N VAL A 184 18.64 -5.98 14.98
CA VAL A 184 17.98 -6.44 13.74
C VAL A 184 18.57 -7.79 13.36
N LEU A 185 17.75 -8.83 13.39
CA LEU A 185 18.10 -10.18 12.94
C LEU A 185 17.82 -10.28 11.44
N LEU A 186 18.86 -10.49 10.65
CA LEU A 186 18.79 -10.71 9.20
C LEU A 186 18.84 -12.21 8.88
N HIS A 187 18.29 -12.57 7.70
CA HIS A 187 18.17 -13.96 7.25
C HIS A 187 17.41 -14.83 8.28
N ALA A 188 16.47 -14.21 8.97
CA ALA A 188 15.70 -14.78 10.04
C ALA A 188 14.21 -14.77 9.64
N THR A 189 13.71 -15.88 9.12
CA THR A 189 12.30 -16.02 8.77
C THR A 189 11.53 -16.54 9.98
N VAL A 190 10.48 -15.80 10.40
CA VAL A 190 9.53 -16.33 11.38
C VAL A 190 8.67 -17.37 10.70
N VAL A 191 8.77 -18.61 11.13
CA VAL A 191 8.01 -19.75 10.56
C VAL A 191 6.80 -20.11 11.42
N ARG A 192 6.73 -19.63 12.66
CA ARG A 192 5.63 -19.89 13.58
C ARG A 192 5.54 -18.83 14.68
N VAL A 193 4.33 -18.44 15.01
CA VAL A 193 3.99 -17.73 16.24
C VAL A 193 3.52 -18.77 17.27
N GLN A 194 4.20 -18.87 18.39
CA GLN A 194 3.92 -19.86 19.44
C GLN A 194 2.91 -19.29 20.43
N ALA A 195 1.70 -19.80 20.44
CA ALA A 195 0.68 -19.41 21.40
C ALA A 195 0.84 -20.20 22.71
N ALA A 196 0.46 -19.58 23.83
CA ALA A 196 0.24 -20.30 25.08
C ALA A 196 -0.93 -21.30 24.92
N ALA A 197 -0.94 -22.38 25.70
CA ALA A 197 -2.03 -23.38 25.68
C ALA A 197 -3.43 -22.76 25.93
N SER A 198 -3.49 -21.61 26.60
CA SER A 198 -4.74 -20.87 26.83
C SER A 198 -5.25 -20.11 25.60
N ALA A 199 -4.49 -20.02 24.51
CA ALA A 199 -4.76 -19.18 23.34
C ALA A 199 -4.96 -17.67 23.66
N LYS A 200 -4.41 -17.18 24.79
CA LYS A 200 -4.59 -15.79 25.24
C LYS A 200 -3.33 -14.92 25.16
N ALA A 201 -2.20 -15.52 24.87
CA ALA A 201 -0.93 -14.83 24.74
C ALA A 201 0.02 -15.60 23.80
N VAL A 202 0.95 -14.88 23.20
CA VAL A 202 2.10 -15.43 22.48
C VAL A 202 3.25 -15.61 23.47
N THR A 203 3.92 -16.76 23.42
CA THR A 203 5.06 -17.11 24.26
C THR A 203 6.40 -16.95 23.55
N GLY A 204 6.40 -16.99 22.21
CA GLY A 204 7.61 -16.85 21.41
C GLY A 204 7.35 -16.93 19.91
N LEU A 205 8.44 -16.73 19.16
CA LEU A 205 8.49 -16.91 17.72
C LEU A 205 9.55 -17.98 17.38
N GLU A 206 9.20 -18.88 16.47
CA GLU A 206 10.15 -19.82 15.88
C GLU A 206 10.77 -19.19 14.64
N LEU A 207 12.10 -19.12 14.61
CA LEU A 207 12.89 -18.55 13.53
C LEU A 207 13.60 -19.66 12.75
N ALA A 208 13.71 -19.50 11.45
CA ALA A 208 14.45 -20.38 10.57
C ALA A 208 15.30 -19.61 9.56
N THR A 209 16.40 -20.21 9.15
CA THR A 209 17.24 -19.76 8.04
C THR A 209 17.19 -20.78 6.91
N LEU A 210 17.48 -20.35 5.67
CA LEU A 210 17.51 -21.25 4.51
C LEU A 210 18.65 -22.29 4.57
N ASP A 211 19.70 -22.05 5.37
CA ASP A 211 20.77 -23.02 5.62
C ASP A 211 20.45 -24.01 6.77
N GLY A 212 19.18 -24.06 7.22
CA GLY A 212 18.66 -25.07 8.14
C GLY A 212 18.79 -24.75 9.63
N ARG A 213 19.27 -23.58 10.01
CA ARG A 213 19.36 -23.19 11.42
C ARG A 213 17.99 -22.86 11.98
N ARG A 214 17.78 -23.11 13.26
CA ARG A 214 16.57 -22.76 14.01
C ARG A 214 16.95 -21.92 15.23
N ALA A 215 16.08 -20.98 15.59
CA ALA A 215 16.23 -20.16 16.79
C ALA A 215 14.86 -19.82 17.36
N GLN A 216 14.85 -19.33 18.59
CA GLN A 216 13.64 -18.82 19.24
C GLN A 216 13.82 -17.36 19.63
N LEU A 217 12.75 -16.59 19.53
CA LEU A 217 12.67 -15.22 20.02
C LEU A 217 11.53 -15.10 21.02
N ARG A 218 11.86 -14.74 22.26
CA ARG A 218 10.91 -14.49 23.33
C ARG A 218 10.77 -12.99 23.55
N ALA A 219 9.55 -12.54 23.79
CA ALA A 219 9.29 -11.13 24.04
C ALA A 219 8.09 -10.93 24.97
N ARG A 220 7.96 -9.73 25.52
CA ARG A 220 6.76 -9.33 26.26
C ARG A 220 5.64 -8.95 25.28
N HIS A 221 5.98 -8.32 24.15
CA HIS A 221 5.06 -7.91 23.09
C HIS A 221 5.57 -8.33 21.71
N PHE A 222 4.67 -8.78 20.86
CA PHE A 222 4.96 -9.22 19.50
C PHE A 222 4.17 -8.39 18.50
N VAL A 223 4.82 -7.88 17.46
CA VAL A 223 4.19 -7.07 16.42
C VAL A 223 4.48 -7.67 15.04
N LEU A 224 3.45 -8.09 14.32
CA LEU A 224 3.55 -8.55 12.95
C LEU A 224 3.49 -7.35 12.01
N ALA A 225 4.57 -7.08 11.29
CA ALA A 225 4.74 -5.97 10.35
C ALA A 225 5.17 -6.47 8.95
N CYS A 226 4.71 -7.66 8.55
CA CYS A 226 5.14 -8.38 7.34
C CYS A 226 4.35 -7.97 6.08
N GLY A 227 3.41 -7.01 6.19
CA GLY A 227 2.54 -6.58 5.10
C GLY A 227 1.31 -7.46 4.89
N GLY A 228 0.43 -7.04 3.95
CA GLY A 228 -0.93 -7.54 3.83
C GLY A 228 -1.07 -9.03 3.51
N VAL A 229 -0.11 -9.66 2.87
CA VAL A 229 -0.16 -11.09 2.55
C VAL A 229 0.49 -11.92 3.66
N GLU A 230 1.69 -11.55 4.09
CA GLU A 230 2.46 -12.37 5.02
C GLU A 230 1.95 -12.32 6.46
N ASN A 231 1.33 -11.20 6.91
CA ASN A 231 0.68 -11.15 8.23
C ASN A 231 -0.42 -12.23 8.32
N ALA A 232 -1.29 -12.32 7.30
CA ALA A 232 -2.34 -13.33 7.26
C ALA A 232 -1.78 -14.74 7.12
N ARG A 233 -0.79 -14.95 6.22
CA ARG A 233 -0.13 -16.25 6.03
C ARG A 233 0.44 -16.78 7.33
N LEU A 234 1.17 -15.95 8.08
CA LEU A 234 1.82 -16.35 9.33
C LEU A 234 0.81 -16.70 10.42
N LEU A 235 -0.26 -15.91 10.57
CA LEU A 235 -1.33 -16.20 11.52
C LEU A 235 -2.04 -17.51 11.18
N LEU A 236 -2.41 -17.74 9.91
CA LEU A 236 -3.06 -18.97 9.45
C LEU A 236 -2.16 -20.20 9.61
N ALA A 237 -0.85 -20.07 9.34
CA ALA A 237 0.11 -21.16 9.43
C ALA A 237 0.48 -21.52 10.88
N SER A 238 0.19 -20.64 11.84
CA SER A 238 0.44 -20.86 13.27
C SER A 238 -0.79 -21.50 13.94
N SER A 239 -0.98 -22.81 13.73
CA SER A 239 -2.22 -23.52 14.05
C SER A 239 -2.05 -24.62 15.12
N ASP A 240 -0.99 -24.55 15.94
CA ASP A 240 -0.71 -25.60 16.93
C ASP A 240 -1.70 -25.62 18.10
N VAL A 241 -2.20 -24.45 18.51
CA VAL A 241 -3.14 -24.29 19.62
C VAL A 241 -4.54 -23.99 19.11
N GLU A 242 -4.64 -23.12 18.11
CA GLU A 242 -5.89 -22.78 17.43
C GLU A 242 -5.90 -23.46 16.03
N PRO A 243 -6.69 -24.50 15.78
CA PRO A 243 -6.62 -25.30 14.55
C PRO A 243 -6.81 -24.53 13.25
N HIS A 244 -7.50 -23.40 13.31
CA HIS A 244 -7.75 -22.53 12.16
C HIS A 244 -6.74 -21.35 12.05
N GLY A 245 -5.68 -21.33 12.89
CA GLY A 245 -4.70 -20.26 12.97
C GLY A 245 -5.02 -19.23 14.05
N ILE A 246 -3.99 -18.52 14.49
CA ILE A 246 -4.05 -17.53 15.57
C ILE A 246 -5.04 -16.40 15.23
N GLY A 247 -5.96 -16.12 16.16
CA GLY A 247 -6.96 -15.07 16.02
C GLY A 247 -8.01 -15.33 14.93
N ASN A 248 -8.15 -16.58 14.48
CA ASN A 248 -9.01 -16.95 13.35
C ASN A 248 -10.25 -17.81 13.77
N ALA A 249 -10.66 -17.72 15.01
CA ALA A 249 -11.84 -18.46 15.51
C ALA A 249 -13.13 -18.15 14.73
N HIS A 250 -13.21 -16.97 14.09
CA HIS A 250 -14.35 -16.52 13.28
C HIS A 250 -14.05 -16.49 11.78
N ASP A 251 -13.01 -17.17 11.31
CA ASP A 251 -12.59 -17.20 9.90
C ASP A 251 -12.41 -15.81 9.27
N GLN A 252 -11.83 -14.86 10.03
CA GLN A 252 -11.60 -13.49 9.55
C GLN A 252 -10.18 -13.27 9.00
N VAL A 253 -9.19 -14.04 9.44
CA VAL A 253 -7.82 -13.91 8.97
C VAL A 253 -7.72 -14.22 7.48
N GLY A 254 -7.12 -13.31 6.75
CA GLY A 254 -6.96 -13.39 5.30
C GLY A 254 -8.12 -12.81 4.50
N ARG A 255 -9.33 -12.65 5.06
CA ARG A 255 -10.49 -12.10 4.35
C ARG A 255 -10.34 -10.61 4.05
N CYS A 256 -11.17 -10.12 3.14
CA CYS A 256 -11.23 -8.73 2.72
C CYS A 256 -9.90 -8.20 2.16
N PHE A 257 -9.16 -9.03 1.42
CA PHE A 257 -8.00 -8.56 0.69
C PHE A 257 -8.42 -7.50 -0.32
N MET A 258 -7.86 -6.30 -0.22
CA MET A 258 -8.15 -5.16 -1.07
C MET A 258 -6.88 -4.65 -1.75
N GLU A 259 -7.08 -4.08 -2.94
CA GLU A 259 -6.11 -3.37 -3.76
C GLU A 259 -6.70 -2.06 -4.30
N HIS A 260 -5.92 -1.32 -5.07
CA HIS A 260 -6.43 -0.22 -5.88
C HIS A 260 -6.51 -0.64 -7.36
N PRO A 261 -7.67 -1.12 -7.85
CA PRO A 261 -7.87 -1.39 -9.26
C PRO A 261 -7.56 -0.15 -10.11
N HIS A 262 -6.97 -0.36 -11.28
CA HIS A 262 -6.45 0.71 -12.11
C HIS A 262 -6.87 0.49 -13.56
N GLY A 263 -7.46 1.49 -14.19
CA GLY A 263 -7.97 1.38 -15.56
C GLY A 263 -8.14 2.73 -16.23
N ARG A 264 -8.55 2.69 -17.49
CA ARG A 264 -8.96 3.87 -18.23
C ARG A 264 -10.47 4.05 -18.06
N ALA A 265 -10.90 5.14 -17.44
CA ALA A 265 -12.30 5.45 -17.24
C ALA A 265 -12.94 6.11 -18.50
N GLY A 266 -12.13 6.76 -19.34
CA GLY A 266 -12.63 7.39 -20.56
C GLY A 266 -11.58 8.22 -21.30
N VAL A 267 -12.02 8.84 -22.39
CA VAL A 267 -11.22 9.73 -23.24
C VAL A 267 -11.93 11.08 -23.31
N LEU A 268 -11.18 12.15 -23.14
CA LEU A 268 -11.69 13.51 -23.21
C LEU A 268 -11.48 14.08 -24.62
N GLU A 269 -12.57 14.40 -25.29
CA GLU A 269 -12.60 15.21 -26.49
C GLU A 269 -12.90 16.66 -26.10
N ALA A 270 -11.86 17.50 -26.06
CA ALA A 270 -12.01 18.81 -25.44
C ALA A 270 -11.15 19.88 -26.07
N HIS A 271 -11.73 21.05 -26.25
CA HIS A 271 -11.00 22.26 -26.66
C HIS A 271 -10.02 22.66 -25.53
N ALA A 272 -10.44 22.61 -24.26
CA ALA A 272 -9.65 22.91 -23.07
C ALA A 272 -9.01 21.66 -22.41
N GLY A 273 -8.95 20.54 -23.13
CA GLY A 273 -8.40 19.28 -22.57
C GLY A 273 -6.92 19.36 -22.21
N PHE A 274 -6.15 20.17 -22.96
CA PHE A 274 -4.73 20.39 -22.65
C PHE A 274 -4.56 21.15 -21.35
N GLU A 275 -5.33 22.17 -21.09
CA GLU A 275 -5.34 23.00 -19.88
C GLU A 275 -5.75 22.15 -18.67
N LEU A 276 -6.77 21.29 -18.82
CA LEU A 276 -7.16 20.33 -17.78
C LEU A 276 -6.01 19.36 -17.47
N TRP A 277 -5.40 18.76 -18.50
CA TRP A 277 -4.25 17.89 -18.31
C TRP A 277 -3.10 18.63 -17.62
N GLN A 278 -2.80 19.87 -18.02
CA GLN A 278 -1.72 20.69 -17.46
C GLN A 278 -1.94 21.00 -15.99
N ALA A 279 -3.18 21.37 -15.62
CA ALA A 279 -3.55 21.68 -14.24
C ALA A 279 -3.28 20.50 -13.27
N PHE A 280 -3.47 19.25 -13.75
CA PHE A 280 -3.28 18.05 -12.96
C PHE A 280 -1.87 17.42 -13.10
N GLN A 281 -0.88 18.14 -13.65
CA GLN A 281 0.49 17.61 -13.71
C GLN A 281 1.25 17.80 -12.40
N PRO A 282 2.19 16.89 -12.08
CA PRO A 282 3.09 17.08 -10.95
C PRO A 282 3.90 18.36 -11.09
N ARG A 283 4.02 19.11 -9.99
CA ARG A 283 4.80 20.35 -9.90
C ARG A 283 5.66 20.36 -8.64
N LEU A 284 6.70 21.19 -8.64
CA LEU A 284 7.48 21.50 -7.46
C LEU A 284 6.87 22.72 -6.75
N ARG A 285 6.89 22.69 -5.44
CA ARG A 285 6.66 23.85 -4.57
C ARG A 285 7.95 24.68 -4.43
N PRO A 286 7.86 25.91 -3.89
CA PRO A 286 9.04 26.74 -3.62
C PRO A 286 10.05 26.07 -2.68
N ASP A 287 9.60 25.27 -1.72
CA ASP A 287 10.42 24.47 -0.81
C ASP A 287 11.10 23.25 -1.45
N GLY A 288 10.90 23.04 -2.75
CA GLY A 288 11.44 21.92 -3.49
C GLY A 288 10.65 20.61 -3.38
N THR A 289 9.62 20.55 -2.55
CA THR A 289 8.76 19.37 -2.44
C THR A 289 7.88 19.23 -3.69
N ARG A 290 7.57 17.98 -4.03
CA ARG A 290 6.77 17.66 -5.23
C ARG A 290 5.35 17.29 -4.83
N ILE A 291 4.39 17.89 -5.54
CA ILE A 291 2.96 17.58 -5.41
C ILE A 291 2.35 17.24 -6.76
N ALA A 292 1.20 16.55 -6.75
CA ALA A 292 0.37 16.36 -7.92
C ALA A 292 -1.11 16.40 -7.53
N PRO A 293 -1.92 17.21 -8.23
CA PRO A 293 -3.36 17.21 -8.02
C PRO A 293 -4.00 15.90 -8.51
N VAL A 294 -5.09 15.53 -7.87
CA VAL A 294 -5.92 14.37 -8.19
C VAL A 294 -7.38 14.73 -7.94
N LEU A 295 -8.28 14.23 -8.78
CA LEU A 295 -9.70 14.50 -8.71
C LEU A 295 -10.43 13.37 -8.00
N LEU A 296 -11.19 13.70 -6.95
CA LEU A 296 -11.99 12.76 -6.16
C LEU A 296 -13.47 13.09 -6.24
N PRO A 297 -14.39 12.13 -6.08
CA PRO A 297 -15.79 12.43 -5.86
C PRO A 297 -15.94 13.13 -4.51
N ALA A 298 -16.67 14.23 -4.49
CA ALA A 298 -16.99 14.92 -3.25
C ALA A 298 -17.81 14.04 -2.30
N PRO A 299 -17.68 14.18 -0.97
CA PRO A 299 -18.44 13.37 -0.02
C PRO A 299 -19.96 13.42 -0.21
N ALA A 300 -20.50 14.55 -0.68
CA ALA A 300 -21.92 14.69 -1.02
C ALA A 300 -22.30 13.76 -2.20
N PHE A 301 -21.52 13.78 -3.27
CA PHE A 301 -21.73 12.90 -4.42
C PHE A 301 -21.55 11.42 -4.07
N GLN A 302 -20.58 11.08 -3.23
CA GLN A 302 -20.40 9.69 -2.77
C GLN A 302 -21.65 9.17 -2.04
N ARG A 303 -22.28 10.00 -1.19
CA ARG A 303 -23.51 9.63 -0.45
C ARG A 303 -24.72 9.55 -1.39
N GLU A 304 -24.90 10.54 -2.24
CA GLU A 304 -26.01 10.62 -3.22
C GLU A 304 -26.00 9.39 -4.13
N ALA A 305 -24.85 9.12 -4.76
CA ALA A 305 -24.73 8.05 -5.75
C ALA A 305 -24.40 6.69 -5.13
N ARG A 306 -24.14 6.63 -3.81
CA ARG A 306 -23.74 5.41 -3.06
C ARG A 306 -22.52 4.75 -3.69
N ILE A 307 -21.44 5.51 -3.90
CA ILE A 307 -20.19 5.10 -4.53
C ILE A 307 -19.00 5.13 -3.56
N LEU A 308 -17.90 4.55 -4.00
CA LEU A 308 -16.63 4.51 -3.27
C LEU A 308 -15.79 5.79 -3.49
N ASN A 309 -14.75 5.97 -2.67
CA ASN A 309 -13.82 7.09 -2.76
C ASN A 309 -12.65 6.77 -3.72
N SER A 310 -12.88 6.89 -5.01
CA SER A 310 -11.88 6.59 -6.05
C SER A 310 -11.26 7.87 -6.63
N ALA A 311 -10.10 7.76 -7.25
CA ALA A 311 -9.34 8.91 -7.75
C ALA A 311 -9.19 8.91 -9.28
N PHE A 312 -9.41 10.06 -9.93
CA PHE A 312 -9.11 10.30 -11.33
C PHE A 312 -7.82 11.11 -11.52
N THR A 313 -7.03 10.71 -12.50
CA THR A 313 -5.87 11.45 -13.00
C THR A 313 -5.97 11.59 -14.52
N PHE A 314 -5.34 12.64 -15.06
CA PHE A 314 -5.38 12.94 -16.50
C PHE A 314 -4.02 12.64 -17.12
N LYS A 315 -4.01 11.85 -18.21
CA LYS A 315 -2.80 11.49 -18.94
C LYS A 315 -2.94 11.82 -20.41
N LEU A 316 -1.95 12.51 -20.97
CA LEU A 316 -1.85 12.72 -22.40
C LEU A 316 -1.19 11.48 -23.04
N GLN A 317 -1.92 10.79 -23.90
CA GLN A 317 -1.47 9.58 -24.58
C GLN A 317 -1.71 9.66 -26.08
N ARG A 318 -0.85 9.00 -26.86
CA ARG A 318 -1.05 8.82 -28.30
C ARG A 318 -2.17 7.82 -28.55
N ASP A 319 -2.86 7.96 -29.67
CA ASP A 319 -3.84 6.98 -30.11
C ASP A 319 -3.17 5.62 -30.37
N ARG A 320 -3.91 4.53 -30.18
CA ARG A 320 -3.38 3.14 -30.18
C ARG A 320 -2.79 2.65 -31.50
N SER A 321 -3.04 3.34 -32.61
CA SER A 321 -2.59 2.92 -33.95
C SER A 321 -1.07 2.74 -34.12
N HIS A 322 -0.25 3.22 -33.17
CA HIS A 322 1.20 3.27 -33.31
C HIS A 322 1.98 2.42 -32.28
N GLY A 323 1.32 1.58 -31.50
CA GLY A 323 1.96 0.76 -30.46
C GLY A 323 2.68 1.57 -29.34
N LEU A 324 3.18 0.87 -28.32
CA LEU A 324 4.03 1.52 -27.31
C LEU A 324 5.44 1.73 -27.89
N PRO A 325 6.05 2.93 -27.75
CA PRO A 325 7.45 3.13 -28.09
C PRO A 325 8.35 2.12 -27.36
N LEU A 326 9.39 1.63 -28.04
CA LEU A 326 10.32 0.60 -27.51
C LEU A 326 10.82 0.91 -26.10
N HIS A 327 11.21 2.15 -25.82
CA HIS A 327 11.65 2.58 -24.49
C HIS A 327 10.56 2.47 -23.41
N LYS A 328 9.28 2.55 -23.77
CA LYS A 328 8.17 2.34 -22.82
C LYS A 328 7.89 0.85 -22.62
N ARG A 329 8.05 0.02 -23.64
CA ARG A 329 7.97 -1.44 -23.51
C ARG A 329 9.08 -1.92 -22.59
N ILE A 330 10.33 -1.58 -22.88
CA ILE A 330 11.49 -1.90 -22.02
C ILE A 330 11.26 -1.37 -20.59
N TYR A 331 10.72 -0.17 -20.43
CA TYR A 331 10.41 0.39 -19.12
C TYR A 331 9.34 -0.41 -18.37
N ASN A 332 8.29 -0.85 -19.04
CA ASN A 332 7.25 -1.66 -18.42
C ASN A 332 7.81 -3.05 -18.07
N ASP A 333 8.52 -3.68 -18.99
CA ASP A 333 9.13 -5.00 -18.81
C ASP A 333 10.12 -4.98 -17.63
N LEU A 334 11.01 -3.98 -17.56
CA LEU A 334 11.93 -3.80 -16.41
C LEU A 334 11.22 -3.45 -15.10
N ARG A 335 10.06 -2.82 -15.18
CA ARG A 335 9.25 -2.52 -13.99
C ARG A 335 8.51 -3.75 -13.48
N GLU A 336 8.15 -4.65 -14.36
CA GLU A 336 7.29 -5.81 -14.11
C GLU A 336 8.09 -7.07 -13.86
N GLU A 337 9.23 -7.24 -14.53
CA GLU A 337 10.26 -8.20 -14.13
C GLU A 337 10.96 -7.69 -12.87
N LEU A 338 10.31 -7.90 -11.74
CA LEU A 338 10.91 -7.64 -10.45
C LEU A 338 11.97 -8.69 -10.11
N SER A 339 13.09 -8.60 -10.77
CA SER A 339 14.35 -8.91 -10.13
C SER A 339 14.91 -7.58 -9.60
N PRO A 340 14.64 -7.19 -8.34
CA PRO A 340 15.05 -5.91 -7.77
C PRO A 340 16.52 -5.96 -7.35
N THR A 341 17.37 -6.62 -8.13
CA THR A 341 18.81 -6.61 -7.92
C THR A 341 19.30 -5.16 -7.85
N ARG A 342 20.33 -4.91 -7.07
CA ARG A 342 20.90 -3.58 -6.86
C ARG A 342 21.16 -2.85 -8.18
N GLY A 343 21.68 -3.55 -9.20
CA GLY A 343 21.94 -2.98 -10.51
C GLY A 343 20.65 -2.51 -11.21
N LYS A 344 19.60 -3.33 -11.22
CA LYS A 344 18.30 -2.96 -11.81
C LYS A 344 17.67 -1.77 -11.07
N ARG A 345 17.74 -1.74 -9.74
CA ARG A 345 17.25 -0.60 -8.94
C ARG A 345 18.02 0.68 -9.27
N GLN A 346 19.37 0.63 -9.33
CA GLN A 346 20.20 1.78 -9.67
C GLN A 346 19.91 2.29 -11.10
N PHE A 347 19.80 1.40 -12.07
CA PHE A 347 19.40 1.75 -13.44
C PHE A 347 18.01 2.44 -13.45
N TRP A 348 17.05 1.88 -12.74
CA TRP A 348 15.72 2.45 -12.59
C TRP A 348 15.74 3.86 -12.00
N HIS A 349 16.53 4.10 -10.97
CA HIS A 349 16.66 5.40 -10.36
C HIS A 349 17.36 6.41 -11.28
N ALA A 350 18.40 6.00 -11.99
CA ALA A 350 19.06 6.83 -13.00
C ALA A 350 18.10 7.20 -14.14
N TYR A 351 17.36 6.22 -14.67
CA TYR A 351 16.31 6.45 -15.68
C TYR A 351 15.23 7.41 -15.20
N ARG A 352 14.73 7.27 -13.97
CA ARG A 352 13.74 8.20 -13.40
C ARG A 352 14.28 9.61 -13.28
N ARG A 353 15.55 9.81 -12.88
CA ARG A 353 16.21 11.12 -12.81
C ARG A 353 16.33 11.75 -14.19
N LEU A 354 16.86 11.01 -15.17
CA LEU A 354 16.99 11.47 -16.55
C LEU A 354 15.63 11.83 -17.15
N ARG A 355 14.63 10.97 -16.98
CA ARG A 355 13.26 11.23 -17.45
C ARG A 355 12.67 12.49 -16.83
N ARG A 356 12.89 12.73 -15.52
CA ARG A 356 12.43 13.96 -14.85
C ARG A 356 13.10 15.19 -15.43
N PHE A 357 14.41 15.13 -15.68
CA PHE A 357 15.17 16.22 -16.30
C PHE A 357 14.66 16.56 -17.69
N VAL A 358 14.55 15.57 -18.58
CA VAL A 358 14.03 15.76 -19.94
C VAL A 358 12.58 16.27 -19.91
N GLN A 359 11.76 15.79 -18.98
CA GLN A 359 10.39 16.27 -18.84
C GLN A 359 10.29 17.74 -18.41
N ARG A 360 11.23 18.24 -17.64
CA ARG A 360 11.27 19.67 -17.24
C ARG A 360 11.55 20.61 -18.41
N THR A 361 12.40 20.19 -19.34
CA THR A 361 12.94 21.10 -20.39
C THR A 361 12.15 21.10 -21.70
N THR A 362 11.46 19.99 -22.02
CA THR A 362 10.86 19.82 -23.37
C THR A 362 9.37 19.47 -23.37
N ARG A 363 8.78 19.22 -22.19
CA ARG A 363 7.48 18.52 -22.12
C ARG A 363 6.31 19.34 -22.60
N GLU A 364 6.22 20.60 -22.22
CA GLU A 364 5.02 21.40 -22.42
C GLU A 364 4.84 21.81 -23.89
N ARG A 365 5.87 22.38 -24.50
CA ARG A 365 5.80 22.83 -25.91
C ARG A 365 5.55 21.68 -26.88
N THR A 366 6.27 20.57 -26.70
CA THR A 366 6.08 19.35 -27.53
C THR A 366 4.75 18.66 -27.27
N ALA A 367 4.27 18.65 -26.02
CA ALA A 367 2.97 18.10 -25.67
C ALA A 367 1.83 18.92 -26.29
N ARG A 368 1.88 20.25 -26.17
CA ARG A 368 0.91 21.17 -26.76
C ARG A 368 0.88 21.05 -28.28
N ALA A 369 2.03 21.01 -28.95
CA ALA A 369 2.10 20.86 -30.40
C ALA A 369 1.51 19.51 -30.88
N ARG A 370 1.74 18.42 -30.16
CA ARG A 370 1.15 17.10 -30.48
C ARG A 370 -0.34 17.06 -30.23
N PHE A 371 -0.80 17.67 -29.17
CA PHE A 371 -2.22 17.77 -28.85
C PHE A 371 -2.96 18.58 -29.90
N ALA A 372 -2.45 19.77 -30.28
CA ALA A 372 -3.01 20.63 -31.31
C ALA A 372 -3.08 19.94 -32.71
N ARG A 373 -2.15 18.98 -32.96
CA ARG A 373 -2.17 18.18 -34.20
C ARG A 373 -3.05 16.92 -34.11
N GLY A 374 -3.82 16.72 -33.02
CA GLY A 374 -4.64 15.54 -32.83
C GLY A 374 -3.85 14.22 -32.58
N GLN A 375 -2.53 14.31 -32.39
CA GLN A 375 -1.67 13.12 -32.20
C GLN A 375 -1.76 12.52 -30.79
N THR A 376 -2.34 13.23 -29.85
CA THR A 376 -2.54 12.79 -28.47
C THR A 376 -3.90 13.24 -27.98
N ARG A 377 -4.53 12.41 -27.14
CA ARG A 377 -5.78 12.70 -26.44
C ARG A 377 -5.57 12.66 -24.93
N VAL A 378 -6.45 13.32 -24.19
CA VAL A 378 -6.46 13.27 -22.73
C VAL A 378 -7.27 12.06 -22.29
N HIS A 379 -6.61 11.14 -21.58
CA HIS A 379 -7.23 9.95 -21.01
C HIS A 379 -7.48 10.15 -19.52
N VAL A 380 -8.68 9.83 -19.07
CA VAL A 380 -9.05 9.78 -17.65
C VAL A 380 -8.66 8.40 -17.12
N ILE A 381 -7.76 8.38 -16.18
CA ILE A 381 -7.25 7.15 -15.56
C ILE A 381 -7.76 7.08 -14.14
N VAL A 382 -8.40 5.97 -13.78
CA VAL A 382 -8.85 5.72 -12.41
C VAL A 382 -7.81 4.97 -11.60
N ARG A 383 -7.72 5.32 -10.33
CA ARG A 383 -7.23 4.50 -9.23
C ARG A 383 -8.42 4.34 -8.29
N ALA A 384 -8.99 3.15 -8.29
CA ALA A 384 -10.24 2.90 -7.58
C ALA A 384 -10.00 2.47 -6.13
N GLU A 385 -10.86 2.92 -5.21
CA GLU A 385 -11.09 2.19 -3.97
C GLU A 385 -11.74 0.85 -4.33
N GLN A 386 -11.31 -0.22 -3.69
CA GLN A 386 -11.99 -1.50 -3.72
C GLN A 386 -12.84 -1.65 -2.45
N ALA A 387 -14.09 -2.07 -2.60
CA ALA A 387 -14.95 -2.39 -1.46
C ALA A 387 -14.44 -3.64 -0.71
N PRO A 388 -14.54 -3.68 0.63
CA PRO A 388 -14.27 -4.88 1.38
C PRO A 388 -15.16 -6.04 0.91
N ASN A 389 -14.52 -7.15 0.50
CA ASN A 389 -15.20 -8.34 0.02
C ASN A 389 -14.64 -9.57 0.76
N PRO A 390 -15.43 -10.25 1.62
CA PRO A 390 -14.96 -11.42 2.37
C PRO A 390 -14.51 -12.60 1.49
N ALA A 391 -14.98 -12.68 0.24
CA ALA A 391 -14.56 -13.69 -0.73
C ALA A 391 -13.20 -13.35 -1.38
N SER A 392 -12.75 -12.10 -1.29
CA SER A 392 -11.39 -11.70 -1.68
C SER A 392 -10.45 -11.96 -0.51
N ARG A 393 -9.60 -12.99 -0.60
CA ARG A 393 -8.87 -13.45 0.59
C ARG A 393 -7.51 -14.07 0.31
N VAL A 394 -6.66 -14.03 1.32
CA VAL A 394 -5.44 -14.83 1.43
C VAL A 394 -5.77 -16.11 2.21
N THR A 395 -5.39 -17.25 1.65
CA THR A 395 -5.48 -18.57 2.30
C THR A 395 -4.12 -19.27 2.26
N LEU A 396 -4.05 -20.50 2.75
CA LEU A 396 -2.87 -21.36 2.63
C LEU A 396 -3.04 -22.34 1.47
N ALA A 397 -2.01 -22.46 0.64
CA ALA A 397 -1.93 -23.49 -0.40
C ALA A 397 -1.48 -24.83 0.21
N SER A 398 -1.70 -25.92 -0.52
CA SER A 398 -1.20 -27.26 -0.16
C SER A 398 0.31 -27.39 -0.36
N THR A 399 0.90 -26.57 -1.23
CA THR A 399 2.34 -26.53 -1.48
C THR A 399 3.06 -25.77 -0.36
N ARG A 400 4.34 -26.12 -0.14
CA ARG A 400 5.17 -25.53 0.91
C ARG A 400 6.42 -24.89 0.34
N ASP A 401 6.89 -23.86 1.03
CA ASP A 401 8.17 -23.21 0.72
C ASP A 401 9.38 -24.00 1.24
N ALA A 402 10.56 -23.50 0.96
CA ALA A 402 11.84 -24.13 1.35
C ALA A 402 12.04 -24.26 2.89
N LEU A 403 11.25 -23.57 3.69
CA LEU A 403 11.27 -23.66 5.15
C LEU A 403 10.15 -24.57 5.70
N GLY A 404 9.35 -25.18 4.81
CA GLY A 404 8.24 -26.06 5.15
C GLY A 404 6.93 -25.33 5.51
N MET A 405 6.87 -24.01 5.37
CA MET A 405 5.62 -23.27 5.58
C MET A 405 4.69 -23.41 4.36
N PRO A 406 3.37 -23.56 4.55
CA PRO A 406 2.42 -23.49 3.44
C PRO A 406 2.58 -22.15 2.68
N HIS A 407 2.56 -22.18 1.34
CA HIS A 407 2.54 -20.94 0.56
C HIS A 407 1.24 -20.17 0.80
N ALA A 408 1.29 -18.84 0.66
CA ALA A 408 0.08 -18.05 0.56
C ALA A 408 -0.61 -18.32 -0.78
N ALA A 409 -1.93 -18.47 -0.78
CA ALA A 409 -2.77 -18.47 -1.98
C ALA A 409 -3.64 -17.22 -1.96
N LEU A 410 -3.69 -16.49 -3.07
CA LEU A 410 -4.48 -15.28 -3.18
C LEU A 410 -5.71 -15.53 -4.05
N GLU A 411 -6.89 -15.40 -3.47
CA GLU A 411 -8.16 -15.33 -4.17
C GLU A 411 -8.64 -13.87 -4.20
N TRP A 412 -8.08 -13.07 -5.11
CA TRP A 412 -8.50 -11.68 -5.27
C TRP A 412 -9.81 -11.60 -6.05
N ARG A 413 -10.79 -10.87 -5.51
CA ARG A 413 -12.10 -10.68 -6.15
C ARG A 413 -12.55 -9.25 -6.04
N ARG A 414 -12.85 -8.64 -7.18
CA ARG A 414 -13.46 -7.31 -7.28
C ARG A 414 -15.00 -7.44 -7.16
N SER A 415 -15.65 -6.30 -6.94
CA SER A 415 -17.10 -6.23 -6.80
C SER A 415 -17.73 -5.35 -7.90
N GLU A 416 -19.05 -5.49 -8.09
CA GLU A 416 -19.80 -4.58 -8.96
C GLU A 416 -19.73 -3.13 -8.47
N LEU A 417 -19.70 -2.91 -7.16
CA LEU A 417 -19.61 -1.57 -6.58
C LEU A 417 -18.34 -0.85 -7.00
N ASP A 418 -17.21 -1.57 -7.13
CA ASP A 418 -15.94 -1.01 -7.59
C ASP A 418 -16.07 -0.44 -9.01
N LYS A 419 -16.64 -1.22 -9.93
CA LYS A 419 -16.85 -0.83 -11.34
C LYS A 419 -17.94 0.22 -11.50
N ARG A 420 -19.08 0.05 -10.81
CA ARG A 420 -20.19 1.02 -10.77
C ARG A 420 -19.70 2.39 -10.29
N THR A 421 -18.82 2.44 -9.31
CA THR A 421 -18.21 3.69 -8.84
C THR A 421 -17.51 4.42 -9.97
N VAL A 422 -16.66 3.74 -10.73
CA VAL A 422 -15.92 4.37 -11.83
C VAL A 422 -16.86 4.84 -12.94
N ARG A 423 -17.89 4.06 -13.26
CA ARG A 423 -18.89 4.41 -14.25
C ARG A 423 -19.61 5.71 -13.88
N LEU A 424 -20.18 5.77 -12.66
CA LEU A 424 -20.93 6.95 -12.21
C LEU A 424 -20.04 8.19 -12.07
N MET A 425 -18.78 8.01 -11.63
CA MET A 425 -17.81 9.10 -11.62
C MET A 425 -17.50 9.61 -13.05
N ALA A 426 -17.35 8.72 -14.03
CA ALA A 426 -17.07 9.12 -15.42
C ALA A 426 -18.27 9.85 -16.04
N GLU A 427 -19.49 9.37 -15.81
CA GLU A 427 -20.73 10.02 -16.27
C GLU A 427 -20.90 11.41 -15.65
N ARG A 428 -20.74 11.53 -14.32
CA ARG A 428 -20.84 12.83 -13.61
C ARG A 428 -19.74 13.79 -14.06
N LEU A 429 -18.51 13.32 -14.24
CA LEU A 429 -17.41 14.14 -14.75
C LEU A 429 -17.70 14.61 -16.19
N GLY A 430 -18.23 13.74 -17.06
CA GLY A 430 -18.61 14.10 -18.41
C GLY A 430 -19.65 15.23 -18.44
N THR A 431 -20.66 15.14 -17.58
CA THR A 431 -21.68 16.19 -17.42
C THR A 431 -21.06 17.51 -16.93
N ALA A 432 -20.23 17.46 -15.87
CA ALA A 432 -19.59 18.65 -15.31
C ALA A 432 -18.66 19.36 -16.32
N LEU A 433 -17.87 18.60 -17.09
CA LEU A 433 -16.97 19.15 -18.10
C LEU A 433 -17.73 19.76 -19.30
N ALA A 434 -18.86 19.17 -19.69
CA ALA A 434 -19.72 19.71 -20.74
C ALA A 434 -20.39 21.04 -20.29
N GLN A 435 -20.92 21.07 -19.06
CA GLN A 435 -21.53 22.28 -18.48
C GLN A 435 -20.51 23.41 -18.29
N GLY A 436 -19.28 23.07 -17.88
CA GLY A 436 -18.16 24.02 -17.75
C GLY A 436 -17.53 24.45 -19.09
N GLY A 437 -18.03 23.97 -20.24
CA GLY A 437 -17.49 24.30 -21.56
C GLY A 437 -16.07 23.76 -21.81
N VAL A 438 -15.61 22.80 -21.02
CA VAL A 438 -14.26 22.21 -21.13
C VAL A 438 -14.19 21.21 -22.27
N GLY A 439 -15.24 20.40 -22.46
CA GLY A 439 -15.34 19.41 -23.52
C GLY A 439 -16.25 18.23 -23.20
N LYS A 440 -16.21 17.20 -24.04
CA LYS A 440 -17.02 15.99 -23.91
C LYS A 440 -16.12 14.83 -23.42
N LEU A 441 -16.51 14.18 -22.34
CA LEU A 441 -15.90 12.91 -21.91
C LEU A 441 -16.67 11.75 -22.56
N GLU A 442 -15.95 10.87 -23.23
CA GLU A 442 -16.44 9.59 -23.72
C GLU A 442 -16.01 8.51 -22.70
N PRO A 443 -16.95 7.95 -21.91
CA PRO A 443 -16.63 6.88 -20.97
C PRO A 443 -16.16 5.61 -21.70
N ALA A 444 -15.31 4.83 -21.07
CA ALA A 444 -14.80 3.59 -21.63
C ALA A 444 -15.90 2.51 -21.70
N SER A 445 -15.97 1.79 -22.81
CA SER A 445 -17.02 0.78 -23.08
C SER A 445 -17.07 -0.35 -22.05
N TRP A 446 -15.93 -0.75 -21.50
CA TRP A 446 -15.88 -1.80 -20.49
C TRP A 446 -16.67 -1.46 -19.20
N LEU A 447 -16.97 -0.19 -18.96
CA LEU A 447 -17.79 0.23 -17.81
C LEU A 447 -19.25 -0.21 -17.93
N TYR A 448 -19.69 -0.65 -19.13
CA TYR A 448 -21.07 -0.96 -19.46
C TYR A 448 -21.28 -2.40 -19.94
N ASP A 449 -20.27 -3.28 -19.86
CA ASP A 449 -20.34 -4.66 -20.38
C ASP A 449 -21.04 -5.65 -19.43
N GLY A 450 -21.54 -5.19 -18.28
CA GLY A 450 -22.28 -6.02 -17.31
C GLY A 450 -21.41 -6.97 -16.47
N SER A 451 -20.09 -7.03 -16.71
CA SER A 451 -19.16 -7.87 -15.94
C SER A 451 -18.51 -7.09 -14.78
N THR A 452 -17.86 -7.79 -13.86
CA THR A 452 -16.96 -7.19 -12.86
C THR A 452 -15.51 -7.11 -13.33
N GLU A 453 -15.21 -7.56 -14.54
CA GLU A 453 -13.86 -7.58 -15.09
C GLU A 453 -13.32 -6.17 -15.39
N TRP A 454 -12.03 -6.03 -15.21
CA TRP A 454 -11.27 -4.83 -15.55
C TRP A 454 -10.27 -5.18 -16.64
N PRO A 455 -10.30 -4.49 -17.79
CA PRO A 455 -9.37 -4.79 -18.87
C PRO A 455 -7.95 -4.39 -18.49
N VAL A 456 -7.01 -5.21 -18.90
CA VAL A 456 -5.59 -4.85 -18.89
C VAL A 456 -5.34 -3.85 -20.02
N ASP A 457 -5.12 -2.58 -19.66
CA ASP A 457 -4.70 -1.56 -20.61
C ASP A 457 -3.21 -1.31 -20.48
N VAL A 458 -2.40 -1.91 -21.36
CA VAL A 458 -0.93 -1.81 -21.35
C VAL A 458 -0.41 -0.35 -21.42
N THR A 459 -1.25 0.61 -21.85
CA THR A 459 -0.90 2.02 -21.82
C THR A 459 -1.08 2.65 -20.43
N VAL A 460 -1.81 1.98 -19.55
CA VAL A 460 -2.04 2.34 -18.15
C VAL A 460 -1.14 1.50 -17.25
N SER A 461 -1.26 0.19 -17.34
CA SER A 461 -0.49 -0.82 -16.62
C SER A 461 -0.61 -2.14 -17.37
N SER A 462 0.35 -3.06 -17.26
CA SER A 462 0.25 -4.43 -17.75
C SER A 462 -0.64 -5.32 -16.87
N HIS A 463 -1.08 -4.80 -15.73
CA HIS A 463 -2.02 -5.46 -14.84
C HIS A 463 -3.17 -4.52 -14.48
N PRO A 464 -4.36 -5.03 -14.09
CA PRO A 464 -5.51 -4.22 -13.71
C PRO A 464 -5.33 -3.52 -12.34
N ILE A 465 -4.12 -3.41 -11.86
CA ILE A 465 -3.72 -2.77 -10.60
C ILE A 465 -2.59 -1.77 -10.83
N GLY A 466 -2.58 -0.69 -10.04
CA GLY A 466 -1.62 0.40 -10.18
C GLY A 466 -0.52 0.46 -9.13
N GLY A 467 -0.39 -0.55 -8.28
CA GLY A 467 0.59 -0.62 -7.18
C GLY A 467 0.49 -1.94 -6.44
N TYR A 468 1.26 -2.09 -5.38
CA TYR A 468 1.21 -3.23 -4.46
C TYR A 468 0.62 -2.74 -3.13
N HIS A 469 -0.71 -2.57 -3.09
CA HIS A 469 -1.43 -1.98 -1.98
C HIS A 469 -2.26 -3.03 -1.24
N HIS A 470 -1.59 -4.07 -0.73
CA HIS A 470 -2.21 -5.17 -0.02
C HIS A 470 -2.83 -4.69 1.30
N MET A 471 -4.17 -4.68 1.40
CA MET A 471 -4.90 -4.16 2.55
C MET A 471 -5.94 -5.16 3.06
N GLY A 472 -6.36 -5.02 4.31
CA GLY A 472 -7.59 -5.58 4.86
C GLY A 472 -7.52 -7.00 5.43
N THR A 473 -6.48 -7.78 5.16
CA THR A 473 -6.39 -9.22 5.49
C THR A 473 -6.33 -9.55 6.99
N THR A 474 -6.10 -8.56 7.84
CA THR A 474 -6.19 -8.66 9.31
C THR A 474 -6.94 -7.44 9.84
N ARG A 475 -8.04 -7.09 9.17
CA ARG A 475 -8.77 -5.83 9.34
C ARG A 475 -9.12 -5.53 10.79
N MET A 476 -9.09 -4.25 11.11
CA MET A 476 -9.50 -3.69 12.39
C MET A 476 -11.03 -3.72 12.54
N SER A 477 -11.52 -4.08 13.72
CA SER A 477 -12.95 -4.13 14.01
C SER A 477 -13.21 -3.99 15.51
N VAL A 478 -14.46 -3.72 15.87
CA VAL A 478 -14.90 -3.74 17.27
C VAL A 478 -15.10 -5.18 17.76
N SER A 479 -15.50 -6.08 16.86
CA SER A 479 -15.86 -7.47 17.18
C SER A 479 -14.93 -8.47 16.49
N PRO A 480 -14.49 -9.56 17.15
CA PRO A 480 -13.73 -10.63 16.52
C PRO A 480 -14.52 -11.37 15.41
N ALA A 481 -15.83 -11.26 15.39
CA ALA A 481 -16.67 -11.81 14.32
C ALA A 481 -16.58 -11.01 13.01
N GLU A 482 -16.07 -9.75 13.05
CA GLU A 482 -16.01 -8.86 11.91
C GLU A 482 -14.58 -8.49 11.48
N GLY A 483 -13.58 -8.87 12.26
CA GLY A 483 -12.18 -8.61 11.94
C GLY A 483 -11.22 -9.33 12.86
N VAL A 484 -9.94 -9.01 12.72
CA VAL A 484 -8.84 -9.75 13.37
C VAL A 484 -8.23 -8.96 14.52
N VAL A 485 -8.13 -7.65 14.39
CA VAL A 485 -7.51 -6.79 15.41
C VAL A 485 -8.48 -5.73 15.94
N ASP A 486 -8.26 -5.33 17.19
CA ASP A 486 -9.00 -4.23 17.82
C ASP A 486 -8.49 -2.86 17.34
N ARG A 487 -9.07 -1.78 17.90
CA ARG A 487 -8.71 -0.39 17.56
C ARG A 487 -7.23 -0.03 17.76
N ASP A 488 -6.51 -0.80 18.57
CA ASP A 488 -5.09 -0.58 18.88
C ASP A 488 -4.17 -1.50 18.08
N GLY A 489 -4.74 -2.24 17.10
CA GLY A 489 -4.01 -3.20 16.29
C GLY A 489 -3.69 -4.50 17.01
N ARG A 490 -4.25 -4.74 18.18
CA ARG A 490 -4.06 -5.96 18.96
C ARG A 490 -4.99 -7.07 18.46
N VAL A 491 -4.45 -8.26 18.25
CA VAL A 491 -5.24 -9.43 17.84
C VAL A 491 -6.29 -9.75 18.89
N HIS A 492 -7.54 -9.88 18.48
CA HIS A 492 -8.65 -10.21 19.38
C HIS A 492 -8.36 -11.50 20.16
N GLY A 493 -8.59 -11.45 21.46
CA GLY A 493 -8.32 -12.59 22.36
C GLY A 493 -6.87 -12.67 22.89
N TYR A 494 -5.91 -11.99 22.27
CA TYR A 494 -4.50 -12.02 22.66
C TYR A 494 -4.08 -10.79 23.48
N ALA A 495 -3.33 -11.00 24.55
CA ALA A 495 -2.89 -9.92 25.44
C ALA A 495 -1.69 -9.13 24.89
N ASN A 496 -0.85 -9.76 24.04
CA ASN A 496 0.48 -9.25 23.69
C ASN A 496 0.86 -9.43 22.20
N LEU A 497 -0.11 -9.74 21.33
CA LEU A 497 0.10 -9.86 19.89
C LEU A 497 -0.58 -8.71 19.15
N TYR A 498 0.17 -8.01 18.31
CA TYR A 498 -0.28 -6.85 17.55
C TYR A 498 0.04 -7.01 16.06
N VAL A 499 -0.67 -6.29 15.21
CA VAL A 499 -0.41 -6.23 13.77
C VAL A 499 -0.22 -4.77 13.36
N ALA A 500 0.82 -4.50 12.59
CA ALA A 500 1.10 -3.20 11.97
C ALA A 500 1.10 -3.33 10.43
N GLY A 501 0.78 -2.23 9.75
CA GLY A 501 0.72 -2.18 8.30
C GLY A 501 -0.70 -2.08 7.75
N SER A 502 -0.84 -2.11 6.43
CA SER A 502 -2.13 -1.93 5.76
C SER A 502 -3.07 -3.14 5.86
N SER A 503 -2.60 -4.29 6.31
CA SER A 503 -3.47 -5.45 6.55
C SER A 503 -4.60 -5.16 7.55
N ILE A 504 -4.41 -4.18 8.45
CA ILE A 504 -5.41 -3.81 9.46
C ILE A 504 -6.49 -2.84 8.95
N PHE A 505 -6.41 -2.34 7.71
CA PHE A 505 -7.35 -1.36 7.17
C PHE A 505 -8.74 -1.97 6.96
N PRO A 506 -9.82 -1.41 7.53
CA PRO A 506 -11.19 -1.82 7.24
C PRO A 506 -11.64 -1.48 5.82
N THR A 507 -11.21 -0.33 5.28
CA THR A 507 -11.49 0.16 3.93
C THR A 507 -10.23 0.66 3.27
N ALA A 508 -10.16 0.59 1.93
CA ALA A 508 -8.97 0.97 1.18
C ALA A 508 -8.85 2.50 0.99
N GLY A 509 -9.98 3.20 0.82
CA GLY A 509 -9.99 4.58 0.36
C GLY A 509 -9.29 4.75 -1.00
N TRP A 510 -9.02 6.00 -1.39
CA TRP A 510 -8.30 6.33 -2.62
C TRP A 510 -6.78 6.44 -2.43
N ALA A 511 -6.34 6.66 -1.19
CA ALA A 511 -4.99 7.08 -0.86
C ALA A 511 -3.99 5.93 -0.92
N ASN A 512 -2.76 6.22 -1.37
CA ASN A 512 -1.67 5.26 -1.23
C ASN A 512 -1.45 4.94 0.26
N PRO A 513 -1.38 3.67 0.68
CA PRO A 513 -1.51 3.29 2.10
C PRO A 513 -0.32 3.70 2.98
N THR A 514 0.87 3.97 2.41
CA THR A 514 2.12 4.11 3.18
C THR A 514 2.04 5.19 4.25
N LEU A 515 1.48 6.37 3.96
CA LEU A 515 1.39 7.45 4.95
C LEU A 515 0.50 7.03 6.14
N THR A 516 -0.64 6.41 5.88
CA THR A 516 -1.54 5.90 6.92
C THR A 516 -0.92 4.73 7.69
N ILE A 517 -0.14 3.86 7.02
CA ILE A 517 0.65 2.82 7.70
C ILE A 517 1.57 3.44 8.75
N LEU A 518 2.33 4.49 8.39
CA LEU A 518 3.25 5.13 9.31
C LEU A 518 2.50 5.82 10.46
N ALA A 519 1.41 6.53 10.18
CA ALA A 519 0.58 7.18 11.20
C ALA A 519 0.05 6.17 12.23
N LEU A 520 -0.55 5.07 11.77
CA LEU A 520 -1.03 4.00 12.67
C LEU A 520 0.11 3.29 13.40
N THR A 521 1.29 3.22 12.79
CA THR A 521 2.48 2.64 13.43
C THR A 521 2.99 3.53 14.56
N HIS A 522 3.00 4.85 14.40
CA HIS A 522 3.32 5.78 15.49
C HIS A 522 2.29 5.67 16.63
N ARG A 523 1.00 5.59 16.29
CA ARG A 523 -0.06 5.37 17.28
C ARG A 523 0.15 4.07 18.06
N LEU A 524 0.49 2.97 17.38
CA LEU A 524 0.81 1.70 18.02
C LEU A 524 2.06 1.82 18.92
N GLY A 525 3.07 2.58 18.51
CA GLY A 525 4.25 2.85 19.31
C GLY A 525 3.93 3.54 20.64
N ASP A 526 3.11 4.59 20.61
CA ASP A 526 2.62 5.27 21.82
C ASP A 526 1.83 4.30 22.72
N HIS A 527 0.95 3.48 22.13
CA HIS A 527 0.18 2.48 22.85
C HIS A 527 1.09 1.45 23.56
N LEU A 528 2.10 0.93 22.87
CA LEU A 528 3.05 -0.04 23.45
C LEU A 528 3.88 0.59 24.58
N LEU A 529 4.34 1.84 24.42
CA LEU A 529 5.05 2.55 25.48
C LEU A 529 4.20 2.69 26.73
N ALA A 530 2.94 3.08 26.58
CA ALA A 530 1.99 3.19 27.68
C ALA A 530 1.71 1.84 28.38
N ARG A 531 1.69 0.74 27.62
CA ARG A 531 1.51 -0.63 28.14
C ARG A 531 2.74 -1.17 28.88
N MET A 532 3.91 -0.63 28.61
CA MET A 532 5.18 -1.04 29.21
C MET A 532 5.67 -0.10 30.32
N ALA A 533 5.00 1.05 30.50
CA ALA A 533 5.26 1.95 31.63
C ALA A 533 4.82 1.30 32.93
#